data_e70f1b1f8deff0fdb78993a855f2c79f
#
_entry.id   e70f1b1f8deff0fdb78993a855f2c79f
#
_cell.length_a   1.000
_cell.length_b   1.000
_cell.length_c   1.000
_cell.angle_alpha   90.00
_cell.angle_beta   90.00
_cell.angle_gamma   90.00
#
_symmetry.space_group_name_H-M   'P 1'
#
loop_
_entity.id
_entity.type
_entity.pdbx_description
1 polymer ?
#
loop_
_entity_poly.entity_id
_entity_poly.type
_entity_poly.pdbx_seq_one_letter_code
_entity_poly.pdbx_strand_id
1 'polypeptide(L)'
;MIVADTNIITYFLLPSSCSDDLDALYKAEPDWAVPTLWRSEFRNVLALYLRKEIITLKQAVRLVENADSIVAHNEFTVSSAEVLTLVDQSSCSAYDCEFIALAHTLETQLVTQDKKVLREFPETAVSISDFFVHHN
;
A
#
# COMPACT_ATOMS: atom_id res chain seq x y z
N MET A 1 -2.89 13.17 -3.67
CA MET A 1 -2.16 12.20 -2.81
C MET A 1 -3.11 11.09 -2.35
N ILE A 2 -2.63 9.87 -2.36
CA ILE A 2 -3.31 8.71 -1.76
C ILE A 2 -2.33 8.00 -0.84
N VAL A 3 -2.85 7.19 0.09
CA VAL A 3 -2.03 6.21 0.80
C VAL A 3 -2.11 4.91 0.00
N ALA A 4 -0.97 4.32 -0.32
CA ALA A 4 -0.90 3.07 -1.06
C ALA A 4 -0.54 1.93 -0.10
N ASP A 5 -1.38 0.89 -0.07
CA ASP A 5 -1.04 -0.33 0.67
C ASP A 5 0.17 -1.01 0.00
N THR A 6 0.90 -1.79 0.77
CA THR A 6 2.06 -2.53 0.26
C THR A 6 1.69 -3.41 -0.94
N ASN A 7 0.50 -4.02 -0.94
CA ASN A 7 0.05 -4.83 -2.07
C ASN A 7 -0.09 -4.01 -3.37
N ILE A 8 -0.43 -2.72 -3.28
CA ILE A 8 -0.52 -1.83 -4.44
C ILE A 8 0.87 -1.62 -5.04
N ILE A 9 1.86 -1.34 -4.20
CA ILE A 9 3.26 -1.17 -4.65
C ILE A 9 3.77 -2.48 -5.27
N THR A 10 3.47 -3.60 -4.62
CA THR A 10 3.87 -4.93 -5.10
C THR A 10 3.30 -5.21 -6.49
N TYR A 11 1.98 -5.03 -6.67
CA TYR A 11 1.33 -5.31 -7.94
C TYR A 11 1.73 -4.33 -9.04
N PHE A 12 2.13 -3.13 -8.67
CA PHE A 12 2.63 -2.14 -9.63
C PHE A 12 4.01 -2.51 -10.17
N LEU A 13 4.89 -3.00 -9.30
CA LEU A 13 6.29 -3.28 -9.66
C LEU A 13 6.53 -4.70 -10.14
N LEU A 14 5.70 -5.66 -9.73
CA LEU A 14 5.81 -7.06 -10.11
C LEU A 14 4.68 -7.41 -11.08
N PRO A 15 4.92 -8.31 -12.05
CA PRO A 15 3.87 -8.71 -12.98
C PRO A 15 2.63 -9.23 -12.25
N SER A 16 1.46 -8.70 -12.58
CA SER A 16 0.19 -9.08 -11.94
C SER A 16 -0.97 -8.82 -12.90
N SER A 17 -2.14 -9.36 -12.57
CA SER A 17 -3.37 -9.09 -13.31
C SER A 17 -3.86 -7.66 -13.19
N CYS A 18 -3.30 -6.88 -12.25
CA CYS A 18 -3.68 -5.50 -12.00
C CYS A 18 -2.75 -4.48 -12.65
N SER A 19 -1.76 -4.93 -13.43
CA SER A 19 -0.70 -4.04 -13.94
C SER A 19 -1.23 -2.84 -14.74
N ASP A 20 -2.19 -3.05 -15.63
CA ASP A 20 -2.76 -1.96 -16.44
C ASP A 20 -3.52 -0.96 -15.59
N ASP A 21 -4.30 -1.45 -14.62
CA ASP A 21 -5.06 -0.60 -13.70
C ASP A 21 -4.13 0.21 -12.79
N LEU A 22 -3.02 -0.37 -12.38
CA LEU A 22 -2.03 0.31 -11.54
C LEU A 22 -1.22 1.33 -12.31
N ASP A 23 -0.91 1.07 -13.56
CA ASP A 23 -0.30 2.06 -14.45
C ASP A 23 -1.22 3.26 -14.60
N ALA A 24 -2.52 3.02 -14.77
CA ALA A 24 -3.52 4.07 -14.86
C ALA A 24 -3.64 4.83 -13.53
N LEU A 25 -3.60 4.14 -12.40
CA LEU A 25 -3.65 4.76 -11.07
C LEU A 25 -2.43 5.68 -10.87
N TYR A 26 -1.25 5.19 -11.15
CA TYR A 26 -0.02 5.97 -10.99
C TYR A 26 -0.02 7.21 -11.90
N LYS A 27 -0.55 7.07 -13.10
CA LYS A 27 -0.66 8.17 -14.05
C LYS A 27 -1.66 9.23 -13.58
N ALA A 28 -2.80 8.79 -13.04
CA ALA A 28 -3.84 9.69 -12.54
C ALA A 28 -3.48 10.32 -11.20
N GLU A 29 -2.81 9.57 -10.33
CA GLU A 29 -2.44 9.99 -8.98
C GLU A 29 -1.07 9.43 -8.63
N PRO A 30 0.02 10.14 -8.99
CA PRO A 30 1.38 9.65 -8.78
C PRO A 30 1.94 9.89 -7.37
N ASP A 31 1.22 10.61 -6.53
CA ASP A 31 1.67 11.02 -5.21
C ASP A 31 1.21 9.98 -4.17
N TRP A 32 2.04 8.97 -3.94
CA TRP A 32 1.74 7.85 -3.05
C TRP A 32 2.46 8.00 -1.72
N ALA A 33 1.71 7.99 -0.63
CA ALA A 33 2.21 8.05 0.75
C ALA A 33 2.10 6.68 1.42
N VAL A 34 3.03 6.39 2.30
CA VAL A 34 3.11 5.10 3.00
C VAL A 34 3.56 5.29 4.45
N PRO A 35 3.10 4.44 5.39
CA PRO A 35 3.74 4.36 6.69
C PRO A 35 5.08 3.62 6.56
N THR A 36 6.02 3.87 7.46
CA THR A 36 7.36 3.26 7.38
C THR A 36 7.34 1.72 7.37
N LEU A 37 6.28 1.12 7.90
CA LEU A 37 6.07 -0.34 7.88
C LEU A 37 6.11 -0.93 6.47
N TRP A 38 5.72 -0.17 5.43
CA TRP A 38 5.67 -0.68 4.06
C TRP A 38 6.99 -1.34 3.65
N ARG A 39 8.08 -0.80 4.14
CA ARG A 39 9.43 -1.27 3.77
C ARG A 39 9.67 -2.69 4.24
N SER A 40 9.31 -2.99 5.48
CA SER A 40 9.43 -4.36 6.02
C SER A 40 8.47 -5.32 5.33
N GLU A 41 7.27 -4.89 5.04
CA GLU A 41 6.30 -5.72 4.33
C GLU A 41 6.74 -6.02 2.90
N PHE A 42 7.25 -5.02 2.19
CA PHE A 42 7.72 -5.19 0.83
C PHE A 42 8.93 -6.13 0.78
N ARG A 43 9.88 -5.97 1.71
CA ARG A 43 11.02 -6.90 1.83
C ARG A 43 10.55 -8.34 2.04
N ASN A 44 9.51 -8.54 2.83
CA ASN A 44 8.98 -9.87 3.09
C ASN A 44 8.34 -10.48 1.84
N VAL A 45 7.64 -9.69 1.04
CA VAL A 45 7.11 -10.14 -0.26
C VAL A 45 8.27 -10.57 -1.17
N LEU A 46 9.32 -9.76 -1.27
CA LEU A 46 10.49 -10.08 -2.09
C LEU A 46 11.21 -11.32 -1.57
N ALA A 47 11.25 -11.51 -0.25
CA ALA A 47 11.85 -12.73 0.35
C ALA A 47 11.13 -13.99 -0.13
N LEU A 48 9.80 -13.96 -0.23
CA LEU A 48 9.03 -15.09 -0.76
C LEU A 48 9.35 -15.36 -2.23
N TYR A 49 9.47 -14.32 -3.04
CA TYR A 49 9.79 -14.43 -4.46
C TYR A 49 11.21 -14.96 -4.68
N LEU A 50 12.16 -14.54 -3.83
CA LEU A 50 13.54 -15.05 -3.85
C LEU A 50 13.58 -16.55 -3.53
N ARG A 51 12.86 -16.99 -2.49
CA ARG A 51 12.83 -18.41 -2.07
C ARG A 51 12.17 -19.30 -3.12
N LYS A 52 11.22 -18.77 -3.85
CA LYS A 52 10.56 -19.48 -4.97
C LYS A 52 11.36 -19.38 -6.26
N GLU A 53 12.50 -18.71 -6.24
CA GLU A 53 13.38 -18.54 -7.41
C GLU A 53 12.66 -17.82 -8.58
N ILE A 54 11.68 -16.98 -8.28
CA ILE A 54 10.96 -16.18 -9.28
C ILE A 54 11.79 -14.97 -9.69
N ILE A 55 12.55 -14.42 -8.74
CA ILE A 55 13.44 -13.27 -8.98
C ILE A 55 14.84 -13.57 -8.42
N THR A 56 15.85 -12.89 -8.95
CA THR A 56 17.22 -12.93 -8.45
C THR A 56 17.41 -11.87 -7.37
N LEU A 57 18.49 -12.00 -6.57
CA LEU A 57 18.83 -10.98 -5.58
C LEU A 57 19.03 -9.60 -6.23
N LYS A 58 19.69 -9.56 -7.37
CA LYS A 58 19.91 -8.31 -8.11
C LYS A 58 18.59 -7.65 -8.51
N GLN A 59 17.63 -8.45 -8.98
CA GLN A 59 16.30 -7.97 -9.32
C GLN A 59 15.55 -7.47 -8.08
N ALA A 60 15.65 -8.18 -6.95
CA ALA A 60 15.01 -7.78 -5.69
C ALA A 60 15.52 -6.42 -5.22
N VAL A 61 16.83 -6.22 -5.24
CA VAL A 61 17.45 -4.93 -4.85
C VAL A 61 16.97 -3.80 -5.77
N ARG A 62 16.89 -4.05 -7.06
CA ARG A 62 16.39 -3.06 -8.02
C ARG A 62 14.92 -2.72 -7.77
N LEU A 63 14.11 -3.70 -7.40
CA LEU A 63 12.70 -3.47 -7.06
C LEU A 63 12.56 -2.58 -5.83
N VAL A 64 13.42 -2.76 -4.82
CA VAL A 64 13.42 -1.87 -3.64
C VAL A 64 13.78 -0.43 -4.05
N GLU A 65 14.78 -0.26 -4.91
CA GLU A 65 15.18 1.07 -5.40
C GLU A 65 14.03 1.74 -6.18
N ASN A 66 13.32 0.97 -6.99
CA ASN A 66 12.16 1.47 -7.74
C ASN A 66 11.04 1.88 -6.78
N ALA A 67 10.77 1.06 -5.77
CA ALA A 67 9.74 1.37 -4.77
C ALA A 67 10.11 2.63 -3.97
N ASP A 68 11.38 2.76 -3.58
CA ASP A 68 11.87 3.97 -2.91
C ASP A 68 11.61 5.23 -3.75
N SER A 69 11.81 5.15 -5.06
CA SER A 69 11.56 6.28 -5.96
C SER A 69 10.08 6.67 -6.02
N ILE A 70 9.19 5.68 -5.97
CA ILE A 70 7.74 5.92 -6.01
C ILE A 70 7.27 6.68 -4.76
N VAL A 71 7.76 6.29 -3.59
CA VAL A 71 7.32 6.87 -2.32
C VAL A 71 8.28 7.93 -1.76
N ALA A 72 9.23 8.41 -2.58
CA ALA A 72 10.23 9.38 -2.14
C ALA A 72 9.57 10.58 -1.46
N HIS A 73 10.05 10.92 -0.26
CA HIS A 73 9.56 12.02 0.58
C HIS A 73 8.15 11.82 1.14
N ASN A 74 7.55 10.64 0.94
CA ASN A 74 6.19 10.34 1.40
C ASN A 74 6.13 9.14 2.34
N GLU A 75 7.19 8.92 3.11
CA GLU A 75 7.17 7.93 4.20
C GLU A 75 6.91 8.64 5.52
N PHE A 76 5.96 8.14 6.29
CA PHE A 76 5.49 8.76 7.53
C PHE A 76 5.47 7.78 8.67
N THR A 77 5.73 8.27 9.90
CA THR A 77 5.41 7.53 11.12
C THR A 77 3.97 7.83 11.51
N VAL A 78 3.34 6.90 12.22
CA VAL A 78 1.96 7.05 12.68
C VAL A 78 1.88 6.97 14.20
N SER A 79 0.84 7.59 14.77
CA SER A 79 0.61 7.59 16.21
C SER A 79 0.16 6.21 16.70
N SER A 80 0.84 5.67 17.71
CA SER A 80 0.44 4.40 18.32
C SER A 80 -0.96 4.47 18.93
N ALA A 81 -1.34 5.61 19.51
CA ALA A 81 -2.67 5.78 20.07
C ALA A 81 -3.75 5.67 19.00
N GLU A 82 -3.53 6.28 17.84
CA GLU A 82 -4.47 6.19 16.70
C GLU A 82 -4.55 4.77 16.14
N VAL A 83 -3.41 4.12 15.96
CA VAL A 83 -3.36 2.73 15.48
C VAL A 83 -4.12 1.81 16.42
N LEU A 84 -3.86 1.91 17.72
CA LEU A 84 -4.50 1.03 18.71
C LEU A 84 -6.01 1.32 18.83
N THR A 85 -6.43 2.56 18.66
CA THR A 85 -7.85 2.90 18.62
C THR A 85 -8.54 2.20 17.44
N LEU A 86 -7.91 2.19 16.27
CA LEU A 86 -8.45 1.52 15.10
C LEU A 86 -8.46 0.00 15.25
N VAL A 87 -7.46 -0.56 15.90
CA VAL A 87 -7.42 -2.00 16.25
C VAL A 87 -8.61 -2.35 17.15
N ASP A 88 -8.86 -1.54 18.17
CA ASP A 88 -9.95 -1.77 19.12
C ASP A 88 -11.33 -1.70 18.46
N GLN A 89 -11.46 -0.89 17.42
CA GLN A 89 -12.72 -0.66 16.71
C GLN A 89 -12.95 -1.62 15.51
N SER A 90 -12.01 -2.52 15.22
CA SER A 90 -12.07 -3.37 14.04
C SER A 90 -11.53 -4.77 14.34
N SER A 91 -11.52 -5.62 13.34
CA SER A 91 -10.85 -6.93 13.41
C SER A 91 -9.53 -6.95 12.63
N CYS A 92 -9.06 -5.79 12.19
CA CYS A 92 -7.80 -5.65 11.46
C CYS A 92 -6.60 -5.67 12.39
N SER A 93 -5.44 -6.07 11.86
CA SER A 93 -4.19 -6.07 12.60
C SER A 93 -3.70 -4.63 12.83
N ALA A 94 -2.78 -4.46 13.78
CA ALA A 94 -2.10 -3.17 13.97
C ALA A 94 -1.35 -2.75 12.70
N TYR A 95 -0.83 -3.71 11.94
CA TYR A 95 -0.16 -3.44 10.66
C TYR A 95 -1.11 -2.81 9.65
N ASP A 96 -2.28 -3.40 9.45
CA ASP A 96 -3.31 -2.83 8.56
C ASP A 96 -3.75 -1.45 9.04
N CYS A 97 -3.90 -1.29 10.34
CA CYS A 97 -4.36 -0.02 10.93
C CYS A 97 -3.34 1.11 10.81
N GLU A 98 -2.05 0.82 10.60
CA GLU A 98 -1.07 1.87 10.32
C GLU A 98 -1.39 2.60 9.01
N PHE A 99 -1.81 1.86 7.99
CA PHE A 99 -2.19 2.46 6.70
C PHE A 99 -3.46 3.30 6.83
N ILE A 100 -4.43 2.82 7.58
CA ILE A 100 -5.68 3.57 7.83
C ILE A 100 -5.40 4.83 8.64
N ALA A 101 -4.57 4.73 9.70
CA ALA A 101 -4.19 5.87 10.52
C ALA A 101 -3.51 6.96 9.68
N LEU A 102 -2.62 6.55 8.78
CA LEU A 102 -1.95 7.50 7.88
C LEU A 102 -2.94 8.19 6.95
N ALA A 103 -3.89 7.43 6.39
CA ALA A 103 -4.92 7.99 5.52
C ALA A 103 -5.76 9.02 6.27
N HIS A 104 -6.12 8.77 7.53
CA HIS A 104 -6.83 9.73 8.37
C HIS A 104 -6.00 10.99 8.62
N THR A 105 -4.72 10.83 8.96
CA THR A 105 -3.82 11.96 9.24
C THR A 105 -3.65 12.86 8.01
N LEU A 106 -3.54 12.28 6.83
CA LEU A 106 -3.38 13.00 5.57
C LEU A 106 -4.71 13.40 4.93
N GLU A 107 -5.82 13.04 5.56
CA GLU A 107 -7.17 13.36 5.07
C GLU A 107 -7.38 12.87 3.64
N THR A 108 -6.98 11.63 3.37
CA THR A 108 -7.09 11.01 2.06
C THR A 108 -7.53 9.56 2.17
N GLN A 109 -7.60 8.86 1.05
CA GLN A 109 -8.01 7.47 0.98
C GLN A 109 -6.80 6.54 0.98
N LEU A 110 -7.01 5.32 1.49
CA LEU A 110 -6.11 4.19 1.32
C LEU A 110 -6.58 3.39 0.10
N VAL A 111 -5.71 3.23 -0.88
CA VAL A 111 -5.98 2.31 -1.99
C VAL A 111 -5.39 0.95 -1.63
N THR A 112 -6.21 -0.08 -1.63
CA THR A 112 -5.80 -1.44 -1.25
C THR A 112 -6.65 -2.47 -1.98
N GLN A 113 -6.11 -3.68 -2.11
CA GLN A 113 -6.85 -4.84 -2.62
C GLN A 113 -7.19 -5.84 -1.50
N ASP A 114 -6.87 -5.50 -0.25
CA ASP A 114 -7.17 -6.35 0.90
C ASP A 114 -8.66 -6.28 1.22
N LYS A 115 -9.36 -7.42 1.03
CA LYS A 115 -10.82 -7.50 1.19
C LYS A 115 -11.27 -7.21 2.62
N LYS A 116 -10.48 -7.59 3.63
CA LYS A 116 -10.82 -7.35 5.03
C LYS A 116 -10.74 -5.87 5.36
N VAL A 117 -9.68 -5.21 4.92
CA VAL A 117 -9.51 -3.77 5.12
C VAL A 117 -10.62 -2.99 4.42
N LEU A 118 -10.94 -3.36 3.19
CA LEU A 118 -12.03 -2.74 2.43
C LEU A 118 -13.39 -2.90 3.14
N ARG A 119 -13.64 -4.06 3.73
CA ARG A 119 -14.88 -4.33 4.46
C ARG A 119 -14.96 -3.59 5.79
N GLU A 120 -13.85 -3.53 6.52
CA GLU A 120 -13.82 -2.94 7.87
C GLU A 120 -13.74 -1.41 7.85
N PHE A 121 -13.14 -0.82 6.81
CA PHE A 121 -12.95 0.62 6.70
C PHE A 121 -13.45 1.16 5.36
N PRO A 122 -14.76 0.96 5.05
CA PRO A 122 -15.30 1.32 3.73
C PRO A 122 -15.28 2.82 3.44
N GLU A 123 -15.20 3.66 4.46
CA GLU A 123 -15.17 5.13 4.30
C GLU A 123 -13.77 5.64 4.00
N THR A 124 -12.72 4.85 4.31
CA THR A 124 -11.32 5.26 4.14
C THR A 124 -10.62 4.46 3.06
N ALA A 125 -10.88 3.15 3.01
CA ALA A 125 -10.22 2.25 2.06
C ALA A 125 -11.05 2.10 0.79
N VAL A 126 -10.36 2.06 -0.36
CA VAL A 126 -10.98 1.91 -1.66
C VAL A 126 -10.15 0.96 -2.52
N SER A 127 -10.83 0.10 -3.29
CA SER A 127 -10.14 -0.74 -4.26
C SER A 127 -9.69 0.07 -5.48
N ILE A 128 -8.83 -0.50 -6.30
CA ILE A 128 -8.38 0.17 -7.53
C ILE A 128 -9.57 0.49 -8.42
N SER A 129 -10.46 -0.47 -8.64
CA SER A 129 -11.64 -0.27 -9.51
C SER A 129 -12.58 0.79 -8.95
N ASP A 130 -12.84 0.77 -7.65
CA ASP A 130 -13.74 1.75 -7.02
C ASP A 130 -13.12 3.15 -6.99
N PHE A 131 -11.80 3.25 -6.90
CA PHE A 131 -11.11 4.53 -7.00
C PHE A 131 -11.47 5.22 -8.31
N PHE A 132 -11.43 4.51 -9.43
CA PHE A 132 -11.75 5.09 -10.74
C PHE A 132 -13.22 5.43 -10.89
N VAL A 133 -14.12 4.68 -10.29
CA VAL A 133 -15.56 5.00 -10.30
C VAL A 133 -15.83 6.34 -9.64
N HIS A 134 -15.13 6.66 -8.55
CA HIS A 134 -15.35 7.89 -7.77
C HIS A 134 -14.51 9.08 -8.24
N HIS A 135 -13.47 8.87 -9.06
CA HIS A 135 -12.51 9.91 -9.46
C HIS A 135 -12.47 10.18 -10.97
N ASN A 136 -13.41 9.60 -11.71
CA ASN A 136 -13.55 9.89 -13.14
C ASN A 136 -14.66 10.98 -13.35
#